data_486323872a7af4e5dee298d093420f58
#
_entry.id   486323872a7af4e5dee298d093420f58
#
_cell.length_a   1.000
_cell.length_b   1.000
_cell.length_c   1.000
_cell.angle_alpha   90.00
_cell.angle_beta   90.00
_cell.angle_gamma   90.00
#
_symmetry.space_group_name_H-M   'P 1'
#
loop_
_entity.id
_entity.type
_entity.pdbx_description
1 polymer ?
#
loop_
_entity_poly.entity_id
_entity_poly.type
_entity_poly.pdbx_seq_one_letter_code
_entity_poly.pdbx_strand_id
1 'polypeptide(L)'
;QDIQREQNRLEKARFNRDTETASSIDLVLLALQSEAKRLREEIKDHIDGNGDLKRDQSLLESIPGIGEVTSVHLMVLLRGKPFRSARQAAAFVGLVPSEWTSGSSVRGRPSLSKKGSSAIRRRLYMAAVVASRHNPVVGAFYARLRQAGKPPMSALGAAMRKLVHIAFGVLNRQTPFQTHPLGG
;
A
#
# COMPACT_ATOMS: atom_id res chain seq x y z
N GLN A 1 11.96 6.89 -3.26
CA GLN A 1 11.90 8.22 -2.63
C GLN A 1 13.10 9.06 -3.11
N ASP A 2 14.31 8.50 -3.13
CA ASP A 2 15.53 9.21 -3.55
C ASP A 2 15.50 9.56 -5.04
N ILE A 3 15.10 8.64 -5.91
CA ILE A 3 14.92 8.91 -7.35
C ILE A 3 14.00 10.11 -7.58
N GLN A 4 12.85 10.19 -6.88
CA GLN A 4 11.92 11.31 -7.06
C GLN A 4 12.53 12.62 -6.55
N ARG A 5 13.30 12.57 -5.47
CA ARG A 5 13.99 13.76 -4.95
C ARG A 5 15.01 14.27 -5.94
N GLU A 6 15.81 13.36 -6.52
CA GLU A 6 16.82 13.75 -7.51
C GLU A 6 16.17 14.22 -8.83
N GLN A 7 15.03 13.64 -9.26
CA GLN A 7 14.26 14.15 -10.38
C GLN A 7 13.78 15.59 -10.17
N ASN A 8 13.24 15.91 -8.99
CA ASN A 8 12.82 17.28 -8.68
C ASN A 8 14.02 18.26 -8.65
N ARG A 9 15.20 17.79 -8.19
CA ARG A 9 16.43 18.60 -8.23
C ARG A 9 16.90 18.85 -9.67
N LEU A 10 16.82 17.82 -10.52
CA LEU A 10 17.17 17.93 -11.93
C LEU A 10 16.29 18.95 -12.67
N GLU A 11 14.97 18.89 -12.44
CA GLU A 11 14.03 19.87 -13.01
C GLU A 11 14.40 21.30 -12.62
N LYS A 12 14.76 21.50 -11.34
CA LYS A 12 15.19 22.82 -10.85
C LYS A 12 16.51 23.28 -11.47
N ALA A 13 17.50 22.39 -11.61
CA ALA A 13 18.79 22.71 -12.25
C ALA A 13 18.58 23.10 -13.72
N ARG A 14 17.76 22.35 -14.45
CA ARG A 14 17.41 22.65 -15.85
C ARG A 14 16.67 23.97 -15.98
N PHE A 15 15.73 24.28 -15.08
CA PHE A 15 15.03 25.55 -15.05
C PHE A 15 15.99 26.73 -14.85
N ASN A 16 16.99 26.57 -13.99
CA ASN A 16 18.01 27.58 -13.70
C ASN A 16 19.13 27.62 -14.77
N ARG A 17 19.06 26.77 -15.81
CA ARG A 17 20.09 26.62 -16.86
C ARG A 17 21.47 26.23 -16.31
N ASP A 18 21.52 25.56 -15.17
CA ASP A 18 22.73 25.03 -14.54
C ASP A 18 23.03 23.64 -15.15
N THR A 19 23.78 23.65 -16.24
CA THR A 19 24.07 22.45 -17.03
C THR A 19 25.03 21.51 -16.33
N GLU A 20 25.96 22.02 -15.52
CA GLU A 20 26.94 21.21 -14.78
C GLU A 20 26.26 20.43 -13.67
N THR A 21 25.45 21.10 -12.83
CA THR A 21 24.64 20.45 -11.80
C THR A 21 23.65 19.47 -12.41
N ALA A 22 22.99 19.81 -13.53
CA ALA A 22 22.05 18.91 -14.20
C ALA A 22 22.74 17.62 -14.66
N SER A 23 23.91 17.72 -15.29
CA SER A 23 24.69 16.56 -15.75
C SER A 23 25.11 15.65 -14.60
N SER A 24 25.55 16.24 -13.49
CA SER A 24 25.90 15.48 -12.27
C SER A 24 24.70 14.73 -11.69
N ILE A 25 23.52 15.37 -11.63
CA ILE A 25 22.28 14.74 -11.14
C ILE A 25 21.82 13.63 -12.10
N ASP A 26 21.94 13.80 -13.41
CA ASP A 26 21.59 12.77 -14.40
C ASP A 26 22.41 11.48 -14.17
N LEU A 27 23.72 11.59 -13.88
CA LEU A 27 24.56 10.43 -13.56
C LEU A 27 24.09 9.71 -12.27
N VAL A 28 23.77 10.47 -11.22
CA VAL A 28 23.22 9.89 -9.99
C VAL A 28 21.90 9.19 -10.24
N LEU A 29 21.01 9.79 -11.04
CA LEU A 29 19.72 9.20 -11.39
C LEU A 29 19.89 7.88 -12.16
N LEU A 30 20.81 7.83 -13.12
CA LEU A 30 21.12 6.60 -13.87
C LEU A 30 21.59 5.48 -12.93
N ALA A 31 22.50 5.78 -12.00
CA ALA A 31 22.97 4.81 -11.02
C ALA A 31 21.85 4.31 -10.11
N LEU A 32 21.02 5.21 -9.56
CA LEU A 32 19.89 4.85 -8.70
C LEU A 32 18.83 4.03 -9.45
N GLN A 33 18.54 4.36 -10.69
CA GLN A 33 17.57 3.63 -11.52
C GLN A 33 18.07 2.23 -11.87
N SER A 34 19.35 2.13 -12.27
CA SER A 34 19.99 0.84 -12.56
C SER A 34 19.96 -0.09 -11.34
N GLU A 35 20.38 0.42 -10.19
CA GLU A 35 20.37 -0.36 -8.95
C GLU A 35 18.97 -0.74 -8.50
N ALA A 36 17.99 0.16 -8.62
CA ALA A 36 16.60 -0.15 -8.33
C ALA A 36 16.03 -1.22 -9.28
N LYS A 37 16.46 -1.26 -10.54
CA LYS A 37 16.08 -2.30 -11.49
C LYS A 37 16.69 -3.63 -11.09
N ARG A 38 18.00 -3.67 -10.83
CA ARG A 38 18.73 -4.87 -10.40
C ARG A 38 18.08 -5.51 -9.16
N LEU A 39 17.79 -4.70 -8.13
CA LEU A 39 17.15 -5.18 -6.91
C LEU A 39 15.73 -5.73 -7.14
N ARG A 40 14.97 -5.15 -8.07
CA ARG A 40 13.64 -5.69 -8.42
C ARG A 40 13.76 -7.04 -9.10
N GLU A 41 14.71 -7.21 -10.00
CA GLU A 41 14.98 -8.49 -10.67
C GLU A 41 15.39 -9.55 -9.64
N GLU A 42 16.31 -9.24 -8.73
CA GLU A 42 16.70 -10.15 -7.66
C GLU A 42 15.52 -10.56 -6.75
N ILE A 43 14.66 -9.59 -6.37
CA ILE A 43 13.46 -9.89 -5.57
C ILE A 43 12.53 -10.83 -6.35
N LYS A 44 12.35 -10.58 -7.65
CA LYS A 44 11.52 -11.42 -8.51
C LYS A 44 12.08 -12.83 -8.61
N ASP A 45 13.37 -12.96 -8.91
CA ASP A 45 14.06 -14.26 -9.01
C ASP A 45 13.97 -15.05 -7.69
N HIS A 46 14.13 -14.36 -6.55
CA HIS A 46 13.98 -14.96 -5.24
C HIS A 46 12.56 -15.49 -4.99
N ILE A 47 11.53 -14.73 -5.41
CA ILE A 47 10.13 -15.16 -5.30
C ILE A 47 9.86 -16.32 -6.26
N ASP A 48 10.30 -16.21 -7.51
CA ASP A 48 10.09 -17.25 -8.53
C ASP A 48 10.81 -18.57 -8.19
N GLY A 49 11.96 -18.48 -7.52
CA GLY A 49 12.72 -19.64 -7.02
C GLY A 49 12.13 -20.29 -5.75
N ASN A 50 11.11 -19.66 -5.12
CA ASN A 50 10.49 -20.17 -3.90
C ASN A 50 8.98 -20.38 -4.11
N GLY A 51 8.56 -21.65 -4.19
CA GLY A 51 7.18 -22.01 -4.49
C GLY A 51 6.14 -21.45 -3.51
N ASP A 52 6.47 -21.33 -2.23
CA ASP A 52 5.56 -20.78 -1.22
C ASP A 52 5.40 -19.27 -1.39
N LEU A 53 6.50 -18.54 -1.65
CA LEU A 53 6.43 -17.09 -1.90
C LEU A 53 5.69 -16.80 -3.19
N LYS A 54 5.92 -17.55 -4.25
CA LYS A 54 5.22 -17.42 -5.52
C LYS A 54 3.73 -17.68 -5.38
N ARG A 55 3.35 -18.70 -4.63
CA ARG A 55 1.96 -18.99 -4.30
C ARG A 55 1.32 -17.84 -3.52
N ASP A 56 1.97 -17.35 -2.47
CA ASP A 56 1.47 -16.24 -1.66
C ASP A 56 1.31 -14.96 -2.49
N GLN A 57 2.25 -14.67 -3.39
CA GLN A 57 2.15 -13.55 -4.32
C GLN A 57 0.93 -13.69 -5.23
N SER A 58 0.75 -14.85 -5.88
CA SER A 58 -0.40 -15.14 -6.76
C SER A 58 -1.72 -15.02 -6.01
N LEU A 59 -1.77 -15.49 -4.78
CA LEU A 59 -2.94 -15.35 -3.91
C LEU A 59 -3.28 -13.89 -3.62
N LEU A 60 -2.29 -13.05 -3.34
CA LEU A 60 -2.50 -11.63 -3.11
C LEU A 60 -2.91 -10.89 -4.38
N GLU A 61 -2.34 -11.24 -5.53
CA GLU A 61 -2.67 -10.65 -6.84
C GLU A 61 -4.06 -11.05 -7.33
N SER A 62 -4.62 -12.14 -6.81
CA SER A 62 -6.02 -12.49 -7.07
C SER A 62 -7.03 -11.44 -6.54
N ILE A 63 -6.58 -10.54 -5.64
CA ILE A 63 -7.40 -9.47 -5.07
C ILE A 63 -7.42 -8.27 -6.03
N PRO A 64 -8.55 -7.94 -6.70
CA PRO A 64 -8.61 -6.79 -7.60
C PRO A 64 -8.19 -5.49 -6.91
N GLY A 65 -7.17 -4.83 -7.49
CA GLY A 65 -6.54 -3.64 -6.95
C GLY A 65 -5.17 -3.88 -6.29
N ILE A 66 -4.77 -5.14 -6.12
CA ILE A 66 -3.44 -5.50 -5.66
C ILE A 66 -2.64 -6.03 -6.85
N GLY A 67 -1.63 -5.28 -7.28
CA GLY A 67 -0.68 -5.70 -8.32
C GLY A 67 0.64 -6.15 -7.71
N GLU A 68 1.58 -6.58 -8.56
CA GLU A 68 2.89 -7.17 -8.23
C GLU A 68 3.63 -6.44 -7.11
N VAL A 69 3.80 -5.13 -7.23
CA VAL A 69 4.55 -4.36 -6.23
C VAL A 69 3.84 -4.31 -4.88
N THR A 70 2.51 -4.25 -4.88
CA THR A 70 1.73 -4.20 -3.64
C THR A 70 1.64 -5.58 -2.99
N SER A 71 1.56 -6.65 -3.79
CA SER A 71 1.55 -8.04 -3.29
C SER A 71 2.85 -8.36 -2.55
N VAL A 72 4.01 -8.03 -3.11
CA VAL A 72 5.31 -8.21 -2.45
C VAL A 72 5.37 -7.47 -1.11
N HIS A 73 4.93 -6.21 -1.06
CA HIS A 73 4.95 -5.45 0.20
C HIS A 73 3.98 -6.01 1.26
N LEU A 74 2.81 -6.48 0.84
CA LEU A 74 1.86 -7.12 1.74
C LEU A 74 2.36 -8.48 2.21
N MET A 75 3.00 -9.25 1.33
CA MET A 75 3.61 -10.53 1.67
C MET A 75 4.69 -10.36 2.74
N VAL A 76 5.65 -9.44 2.53
CA VAL A 76 6.70 -9.11 3.51
C VAL A 76 6.08 -8.64 4.83
N LEU A 77 5.05 -7.80 4.78
CA LEU A 77 4.36 -7.32 5.98
C LEU A 77 3.71 -8.49 6.74
N LEU A 78 2.91 -9.30 6.04
CA LEU A 78 2.00 -10.27 6.67
C LEU A 78 2.71 -11.58 7.05
N ARG A 79 3.79 -11.96 6.34
CA ARG A 79 4.63 -13.12 6.66
C ARG A 79 5.80 -12.77 7.58
N GLY A 80 6.34 -11.57 7.45
CA GLY A 80 7.47 -11.12 8.27
C GLY A 80 7.14 -10.83 9.73
N LYS A 81 5.84 -10.87 10.12
CA LYS A 81 5.39 -10.64 11.51
C LYS A 81 4.24 -11.57 11.88
N PRO A 82 4.26 -12.15 13.10
CA PRO A 82 3.21 -13.05 13.57
C PRO A 82 1.96 -12.28 14.02
N PHE A 83 1.19 -11.76 13.09
CA PHE A 83 -0.09 -11.12 13.43
C PHE A 83 -1.15 -12.17 13.79
N ARG A 84 -1.80 -11.98 14.95
CA ARG A 84 -2.90 -12.84 15.39
C ARG A 84 -4.24 -12.50 14.73
N SER A 85 -4.35 -11.32 14.10
CA SER A 85 -5.57 -10.88 13.44
C SER A 85 -5.31 -9.82 12.37
N ALA A 86 -6.22 -9.73 11.40
CA ALA A 86 -6.22 -8.68 10.39
C ALA A 86 -6.28 -7.26 11.01
N ARG A 87 -6.96 -7.12 12.16
CA ARG A 87 -7.04 -5.86 12.90
C ARG A 87 -5.66 -5.44 13.40
N GLN A 88 -4.87 -6.38 13.90
CA GLN A 88 -3.50 -6.12 14.37
C GLN A 88 -2.58 -5.72 13.19
N ALA A 89 -2.67 -6.39 12.05
CA ALA A 89 -1.92 -6.04 10.85
C ALA A 89 -2.28 -4.62 10.35
N ALA A 90 -3.58 -4.29 10.31
CA ALA A 90 -4.04 -2.95 9.94
C ALA A 90 -3.59 -1.86 10.93
N ALA A 91 -3.57 -2.17 12.22
CA ALA A 91 -3.06 -1.27 13.26
C ALA A 91 -1.56 -1.00 13.09
N PHE A 92 -0.78 -2.04 12.79
CA PHE A 92 0.66 -1.93 12.56
C PHE A 92 0.99 -1.00 11.39
N VAL A 93 0.17 -1.00 10.34
CA VAL A 93 0.31 -0.08 9.19
C VAL A 93 -0.20 1.33 9.50
N GLY A 94 -0.87 1.53 10.65
CA GLY A 94 -1.44 2.82 11.04
C GLY A 94 -2.77 3.13 10.36
N LEU A 95 -3.54 2.10 10.00
CA LEU A 95 -4.86 2.21 9.38
C LEU A 95 -6.01 2.08 10.38
N VAL A 96 -5.78 2.45 11.63
CA VAL A 96 -6.81 2.53 12.66
C VAL A 96 -7.16 3.98 12.95
N PRO A 97 -8.43 4.30 13.26
CA PRO A 97 -8.79 5.62 13.75
C PRO A 97 -7.99 5.96 15.01
N SER A 98 -7.43 7.14 15.04
CA SER A 98 -6.85 7.74 16.24
C SER A 98 -7.81 8.83 16.70
N GLU A 99 -8.35 8.66 17.89
CA GLU A 99 -9.13 9.70 18.56
C GLU A 99 -8.16 10.63 19.28
N TRP A 100 -8.24 11.89 18.97
CA TRP A 100 -7.58 12.95 19.74
C TRP A 100 -8.59 13.42 20.80
N THR A 101 -8.55 12.80 21.96
CA THR A 101 -9.23 13.31 23.14
C THR A 101 -8.19 13.99 24.01
N SER A 102 -8.19 15.31 24.01
CA SER A 102 -7.46 16.12 24.98
C SER A 102 -8.49 16.78 25.89
N GLY A 103 -8.72 16.19 27.05
CA GLY A 103 -9.72 16.68 28.01
C GLY A 103 -11.17 16.43 27.57
N SER A 104 -12.12 16.88 28.39
CA SER A 104 -13.56 16.62 28.22
C SER A 104 -14.24 17.45 27.12
N SER A 105 -13.58 18.47 26.54
CA SER A 105 -14.22 19.45 25.67
C SER A 105 -13.74 19.50 24.21
N VAL A 106 -12.59 18.89 23.84
CA VAL A 106 -12.08 18.96 22.48
C VAL A 106 -12.17 17.59 21.81
N ARG A 107 -13.21 17.40 20.99
CA ARG A 107 -13.34 16.24 20.08
C ARG A 107 -12.79 16.61 18.70
N GLY A 108 -11.51 16.31 18.44
CA GLY A 108 -10.93 16.43 17.11
C GLY A 108 -11.57 15.45 16.13
N ARG A 109 -11.56 15.77 14.81
CA ARG A 109 -12.02 14.84 13.78
C ARG A 109 -11.15 13.59 13.79
N PRO A 110 -11.73 12.35 13.82
CA PRO A 110 -10.96 11.13 13.80
C PRO A 110 -10.05 11.08 12.56
N SER A 111 -8.77 10.87 12.78
CA SER A 111 -7.78 10.69 11.70
C SER A 111 -7.16 9.29 11.79
N LEU A 112 -6.52 8.86 10.71
CA LEU A 112 -5.71 7.63 10.77
C LEU A 112 -4.51 7.88 11.69
N SER A 113 -4.15 6.88 12.50
CA SER A 113 -3.05 6.99 13.47
C SER A 113 -1.70 7.28 12.82
N LYS A 114 -1.54 6.90 11.54
CA LYS A 114 -0.32 7.04 10.72
C LYS A 114 0.95 6.46 11.38
N LYS A 115 0.82 5.74 12.48
CA LYS A 115 1.92 4.97 13.09
C LYS A 115 2.30 3.84 12.12
N GLY A 116 3.60 3.64 11.87
CA GLY A 116 4.10 2.63 10.94
C GLY A 116 4.55 3.19 9.58
N SER A 117 4.87 2.30 8.62
CA SER A 117 5.50 2.66 7.35
C SER A 117 4.62 3.51 6.43
N SER A 118 5.08 4.72 6.11
CA SER A 118 4.43 5.60 5.13
C SER A 118 4.49 5.01 3.71
N ALA A 119 5.53 4.25 3.39
CA ALA A 119 5.70 3.62 2.08
C ALA A 119 4.60 2.57 1.83
N ILE A 120 4.30 1.71 2.81
CA ILE A 120 3.22 0.73 2.70
C ILE A 120 1.86 1.43 2.59
N ARG A 121 1.61 2.48 3.38
CA ARG A 121 0.35 3.24 3.30
C ARG A 121 0.14 3.89 1.93
N ARG A 122 1.20 4.45 1.32
CA ARG A 122 1.13 5.04 -0.03
C ARG A 122 0.73 4.02 -1.08
N ARG A 123 1.28 2.80 -1.03
CA ARG A 123 0.93 1.71 -1.93
C ARG A 123 -0.50 1.23 -1.70
N LEU A 124 -0.89 1.06 -0.45
CA LEU A 124 -2.26 0.69 -0.09
C LEU A 124 -3.28 1.76 -0.49
N TYR A 125 -2.90 3.04 -0.47
CA TYR A 125 -3.76 4.12 -0.96
C TYR A 125 -4.05 3.94 -2.45
N MET A 126 -3.01 3.75 -3.28
CA MET A 126 -3.19 3.53 -4.72
C MET A 126 -3.97 2.24 -4.99
N ALA A 127 -3.66 1.16 -4.27
CA ALA A 127 -4.41 -0.09 -4.35
C ALA A 127 -5.91 0.10 -3.99
N ALA A 128 -6.20 0.91 -2.95
CA ALA A 128 -7.58 1.19 -2.55
C ALA A 128 -8.32 2.06 -3.57
N VAL A 129 -7.65 3.01 -4.23
CA VAL A 129 -8.24 3.79 -5.33
C VAL A 129 -8.66 2.86 -6.48
N VAL A 130 -7.79 1.94 -6.89
CA VAL A 130 -8.10 0.95 -7.94
C VAL A 130 -9.20 -0.01 -7.46
N ALA A 131 -9.06 -0.56 -6.25
CA ALA A 131 -10.02 -1.50 -5.70
C ALA A 131 -11.42 -0.89 -5.48
N SER A 132 -11.52 0.41 -5.19
CA SER A 132 -12.82 1.08 -5.07
C SER A 132 -13.63 1.09 -6.38
N ARG A 133 -12.96 0.87 -7.52
CA ARG A 133 -13.58 0.81 -8.85
C ARG A 133 -13.73 -0.61 -9.39
N HIS A 134 -12.76 -1.48 -9.10
CA HIS A 134 -12.63 -2.79 -9.75
C HIS A 134 -12.84 -3.99 -8.83
N ASN A 135 -12.83 -3.79 -7.50
CA ASN A 135 -13.10 -4.85 -6.54
C ASN A 135 -14.54 -4.71 -6.02
N PRO A 136 -15.43 -5.67 -6.30
CA PRO A 136 -16.85 -5.52 -5.94
C PRO A 136 -17.08 -5.40 -4.43
N VAL A 137 -16.28 -6.09 -3.60
CA VAL A 137 -16.41 -6.04 -2.13
C VAL A 137 -15.92 -4.70 -1.57
N VAL A 138 -14.79 -4.20 -2.08
CA VAL A 138 -14.23 -2.91 -1.64
C VAL A 138 -15.03 -1.75 -2.23
N GLY A 139 -15.45 -1.85 -3.48
CA GLY A 139 -16.28 -0.84 -4.15
C GLY A 139 -17.62 -0.64 -3.48
N ALA A 140 -18.36 -1.73 -3.18
CA ALA A 140 -19.61 -1.65 -2.45
C ALA A 140 -19.42 -1.05 -1.04
N PHE A 141 -18.34 -1.45 -0.35
CA PHE A 141 -18.01 -0.90 0.96
C PHE A 141 -17.69 0.61 0.88
N TYR A 142 -16.89 1.03 -0.10
CA TYR A 142 -16.56 2.43 -0.33
C TYR A 142 -17.81 3.26 -0.66
N ALA A 143 -18.65 2.80 -1.60
CA ALA A 143 -19.88 3.47 -2.00
C ALA A 143 -20.84 3.66 -0.81
N ARG A 144 -21.03 2.62 0.01
CA ARG A 144 -21.84 2.70 1.25
C ARG A 144 -21.33 3.78 2.20
N LEU A 145 -20.01 3.90 2.39
CA LEU A 145 -19.42 4.93 3.25
C LEU A 145 -19.63 6.34 2.68
N ARG A 146 -19.55 6.48 1.36
CA ARG A 146 -19.80 7.76 0.68
C ARG A 146 -21.28 8.18 0.78
N GLN A 147 -22.20 7.24 0.59
CA GLN A 147 -23.63 7.47 0.79
C GLN A 147 -23.98 7.86 2.22
N ALA A 148 -23.28 7.27 3.21
CA ALA A 148 -23.39 7.67 4.62
C ALA A 148 -22.69 9.00 4.96
N GLY A 149 -22.32 9.82 3.96
CA GLY A 149 -21.76 11.16 4.13
C GLY A 149 -20.26 11.21 4.52
N LYS A 150 -19.54 10.07 4.51
CA LYS A 150 -18.10 10.12 4.83
C LYS A 150 -17.30 10.84 3.72
N PRO A 151 -16.36 11.73 4.07
CA PRO A 151 -15.46 12.36 3.10
C PRO A 151 -14.69 11.32 2.28
N PRO A 152 -14.35 11.60 0.98
CA PRO A 152 -13.66 10.66 0.09
C PRO A 152 -12.39 10.06 0.71
N MET A 153 -11.53 10.89 1.28
CA MET A 153 -10.27 10.46 1.90
C MET A 153 -10.49 9.55 3.12
N SER A 154 -11.53 9.81 3.91
CA SER A 154 -11.90 8.97 5.05
C SER A 154 -12.41 7.61 4.59
N ALA A 155 -13.24 7.59 3.54
CA ALA A 155 -13.74 6.36 2.94
C ALA A 155 -12.62 5.54 2.29
N LEU A 156 -11.63 6.18 1.62
CA LEU A 156 -10.44 5.52 1.10
C LEU A 156 -9.57 4.95 2.21
N GLY A 157 -9.38 5.65 3.32
CA GLY A 157 -8.67 5.13 4.49
C GLY A 157 -9.32 3.85 5.04
N ALA A 158 -10.65 3.80 5.08
CA ALA A 158 -11.39 2.60 5.46
C ALA A 158 -11.25 1.47 4.41
N ALA A 159 -11.22 1.80 3.11
CA ALA A 159 -10.98 0.85 2.01
C ALA A 159 -9.57 0.25 2.09
N MET A 160 -8.53 1.05 2.38
CA MET A 160 -7.17 0.57 2.65
C MET A 160 -7.16 -0.48 3.76
N ARG A 161 -7.84 -0.19 4.88
CA ARG A 161 -7.97 -1.13 5.99
C ARG A 161 -8.69 -2.41 5.55
N LYS A 162 -9.77 -2.29 4.77
CA LYS A 162 -10.51 -3.44 4.23
C LYS A 162 -9.63 -4.32 3.35
N LEU A 163 -8.76 -3.73 2.49
CA LEU A 163 -7.80 -4.46 1.69
C LEU A 163 -6.80 -5.26 2.54
N VAL A 164 -6.26 -4.67 3.61
CA VAL A 164 -5.36 -5.40 4.52
C VAL A 164 -6.08 -6.59 5.17
N HIS A 165 -7.36 -6.42 5.56
CA HIS A 165 -8.16 -7.52 6.11
C HIS A 165 -8.39 -8.63 5.10
N ILE A 166 -8.69 -8.28 3.84
CA ILE A 166 -8.87 -9.26 2.76
C ILE A 166 -7.56 -10.00 2.50
N ALA A 167 -6.45 -9.28 2.34
CA ALA A 167 -5.12 -9.86 2.10
C ALA A 167 -4.71 -10.83 3.23
N PHE A 168 -4.93 -10.44 4.48
CA PHE A 168 -4.68 -11.30 5.63
C PHE A 168 -5.52 -12.57 5.58
N GLY A 169 -6.81 -12.46 5.25
CA GLY A 169 -7.71 -13.61 5.12
C GLY A 169 -7.30 -14.56 4.00
N VAL A 170 -6.93 -14.02 2.83
CA VAL A 170 -6.47 -14.78 1.66
C VAL A 170 -5.21 -15.59 1.99
N LEU A 171 -4.20 -14.96 2.60
CA LEU A 171 -2.97 -15.64 2.99
C LEU A 171 -3.18 -16.69 4.08
N ASN A 172 -4.02 -16.43 5.06
CA ASN A 172 -4.27 -17.39 6.14
C ASN A 172 -5.06 -18.61 5.69
N ARG A 173 -6.01 -18.41 4.76
CA ARG A 173 -6.82 -19.52 4.23
C ARG A 173 -6.14 -20.24 3.07
N GLN A 174 -5.08 -19.65 2.51
CA GLN A 174 -4.39 -20.14 1.32
C GLN A 174 -5.36 -20.40 0.13
N THR A 175 -6.37 -19.53 -0.01
CA THR A 175 -7.37 -19.58 -1.10
C THR A 175 -7.41 -18.23 -1.82
N PRO A 176 -7.54 -18.21 -3.15
CA PRO A 176 -7.70 -16.97 -3.92
C PRO A 176 -8.88 -16.13 -3.44
N PHE A 177 -8.83 -14.84 -3.73
CA PHE A 177 -9.94 -13.94 -3.42
C PHE A 177 -11.23 -14.38 -4.10
N GLN A 178 -12.30 -14.44 -3.33
CA GLN A 178 -13.64 -14.77 -3.80
C GLN A 178 -14.60 -13.62 -3.47
N THR A 179 -15.49 -13.32 -4.41
CA THR A 179 -16.47 -12.23 -4.28
C THR A 179 -17.69 -12.61 -3.44
N HIS A 180 -17.94 -13.91 -3.28
CA HIS A 180 -19.03 -14.39 -2.45
C HIS A 180 -18.59 -14.45 -0.98
N PRO A 181 -19.43 -13.96 -0.04
CA PRO A 181 -19.24 -14.31 1.36
C PRO A 181 -19.37 -15.83 1.43
N LEU A 182 -18.35 -16.51 1.98
CA LEU A 182 -18.51 -17.89 2.39
C LEU A 182 -19.71 -17.89 3.34
N GLY A 183 -20.78 -18.58 2.93
CA GLY A 183 -21.96 -18.74 3.75
C GLY A 183 -21.54 -19.17 5.15
N GLY A 184 -22.01 -18.41 6.15
CA GLY A 184 -21.82 -18.75 7.55
C GLY A 184 -22.68 -19.92 7.93
#